data_055a314cb29fade398707cdcd528dbfd
#
_entry.id   055a314cb29fade398707cdcd528dbfd
#
_cell.length_a   1.000
_cell.length_b   1.000
_cell.length_c   1.000
_cell.angle_alpha   90.00
_cell.angle_beta   90.00
_cell.angle_gamma   90.00
#
_symmetry.space_group_name_H-M   'P 1'
#
loop_
_entity.id
_entity.type
_entity.pdbx_description
1 polymer ?
#
loop_
_entity_poly.entity_id
_entity_poly.type
_entity_poly.pdbx_seq_one_letter_code
_entity_poly.pdbx_strand_id
1 'polypeptide(L)'
;MVRITSPSNKGGPAARQGFKYQDHVAVSFIFKMLRDSSYTQVECETADDIVAVFQCAGELVNEYIQVKTTEGDHKWNMEEVIKLDGTKADSSLLHKSLNCDVRPGPARFRIVTQRDVAKILNGFKTELDKRNLPDTTTARGKALVKKFKTFSSPQNRNFAYWAENCVWQVYGDVEALEAVNIKALSKLAEDFGNRPN
;
A
#
# COMPACT_ATOMS: atom_id res chain seq x y z
N MET A 1 25.99 -24.39 35.20
CA MET A 1 24.54 -24.40 35.01
C MET A 1 24.23 -23.45 33.81
N VAL A 2 24.05 -23.99 32.61
CA VAL A 2 23.81 -23.20 31.42
C VAL A 2 22.31 -22.86 31.36
N ARG A 3 21.97 -21.57 31.47
CA ARG A 3 20.58 -21.12 31.23
C ARG A 3 20.27 -21.26 29.73
N ILE A 4 19.50 -22.27 29.37
CA ILE A 4 18.89 -22.38 28.04
C ILE A 4 17.75 -21.35 28.02
N THR A 5 17.99 -20.18 27.42
CA THR A 5 16.93 -19.24 27.09
C THR A 5 16.16 -19.83 25.91
N SER A 6 14.91 -20.24 26.15
CA SER A 6 14.02 -20.64 25.06
C SER A 6 13.86 -19.46 24.08
N PRO A 7 13.95 -19.71 22.77
CA PRO A 7 13.71 -18.65 21.79
C PRO A 7 12.28 -18.08 21.98
N SER A 8 12.14 -16.77 21.97
CA SER A 8 10.83 -16.13 22.09
C SER A 8 10.00 -16.49 20.85
N ASN A 9 9.04 -17.39 20.99
CA ASN A 9 8.13 -17.84 19.94
C ASN A 9 7.13 -16.74 19.48
N LYS A 10 7.29 -15.50 19.88
CA LYS A 10 6.35 -14.40 19.60
C LYS A 10 6.43 -13.86 18.17
N GLY A 11 7.57 -13.96 17.49
CA GLY A 11 7.75 -13.41 16.16
C GLY A 11 7.13 -14.26 15.03
N GLY A 12 7.12 -15.58 15.19
CA GLY A 12 6.65 -16.50 14.15
C GLY A 12 5.15 -16.40 13.81
N PRO A 13 4.24 -16.42 14.81
CA PRO A 13 2.80 -16.28 14.54
C PRO A 13 2.42 -14.92 13.96
N ALA A 14 2.98 -13.82 14.47
CA ALA A 14 2.71 -12.48 13.95
C ALA A 14 3.20 -12.30 12.50
N ALA A 15 4.38 -12.83 12.18
CA ALA A 15 4.90 -12.81 10.82
C ALA A 15 3.99 -13.59 9.85
N ARG A 16 3.53 -14.80 10.25
CA ARG A 16 2.61 -15.59 9.43
C ARG A 16 1.27 -14.89 9.20
N GLN A 17 0.75 -14.22 10.22
CA GLN A 17 -0.48 -13.44 10.08
C GLN A 17 -0.29 -12.26 9.14
N GLY A 18 0.88 -11.60 9.21
CA GLY A 18 1.27 -10.55 8.28
C GLY A 18 1.31 -11.04 6.83
N PHE A 19 1.97 -12.16 6.57
CA PHE A 19 2.00 -12.77 5.23
C PHE A 19 0.62 -13.19 4.75
N LYS A 20 -0.20 -13.83 5.61
CA LYS A 20 -1.58 -14.18 5.22
C LYS A 20 -2.37 -12.95 4.77
N TYR A 21 -2.26 -11.84 5.50
CA TYR A 21 -2.94 -10.59 5.12
C TYR A 21 -2.43 -10.06 3.78
N GLN A 22 -1.12 -10.05 3.58
CA GLN A 22 -0.49 -9.64 2.33
C GLN A 22 -0.94 -10.50 1.14
N ASP A 23 -1.02 -11.82 1.31
CA ASP A 23 -1.54 -12.76 0.30
C ASP A 23 -2.98 -12.42 -0.09
N HIS A 24 -3.86 -12.14 0.88
CA HIS A 24 -5.24 -11.71 0.59
C HIS A 24 -5.30 -10.36 -0.12
N VAL A 25 -4.39 -9.42 0.19
CA VAL A 25 -4.27 -8.17 -0.58
C VAL A 25 -3.86 -8.47 -2.01
N ALA A 26 -2.86 -9.32 -2.24
CA ALA A 26 -2.44 -9.72 -3.58
C ALA A 26 -3.58 -10.36 -4.38
N VAL A 27 -4.35 -11.26 -3.75
CA VAL A 27 -5.54 -11.88 -4.35
C VAL A 27 -6.58 -10.83 -4.78
N SER A 28 -6.78 -9.76 -4.00
CA SER A 28 -7.70 -8.68 -4.38
C SER A 28 -7.27 -7.96 -5.67
N PHE A 29 -5.97 -7.78 -5.88
CA PHE A 29 -5.41 -7.21 -7.11
C PHE A 29 -5.46 -8.19 -8.29
N ILE A 30 -5.31 -9.50 -8.05
CA ILE A 30 -5.52 -10.53 -9.08
C ILE A 30 -6.97 -10.51 -9.56
N PHE A 31 -7.95 -10.46 -8.66
CA PHE A 31 -9.37 -10.32 -9.05
C PHE A 31 -9.63 -9.02 -9.81
N LYS A 32 -8.98 -7.92 -9.43
CA LYS A 32 -9.06 -6.67 -10.17
C LYS A 32 -8.51 -6.84 -11.57
N MET A 33 -7.34 -7.45 -11.74
CA MET A 33 -6.72 -7.74 -13.04
C MET A 33 -7.62 -8.63 -13.93
N LEU A 34 -8.29 -9.64 -13.36
CA LEU A 34 -9.19 -10.51 -14.10
C LEU A 34 -10.47 -9.80 -14.59
N ARG A 35 -10.84 -8.68 -13.99
CA ARG A 35 -12.06 -7.91 -14.31
C ARG A 35 -11.78 -6.64 -15.13
N ASP A 36 -10.57 -6.13 -15.05
CA ASP A 36 -10.15 -4.89 -15.66
C ASP A 36 -8.95 -5.15 -16.58
N SER A 37 -9.22 -5.19 -17.88
CA SER A 37 -8.22 -5.47 -18.91
C SER A 37 -7.10 -4.43 -19.01
N SER A 38 -7.20 -3.31 -18.31
CA SER A 38 -6.10 -2.36 -18.18
C SER A 38 -4.95 -2.92 -17.35
N TYR A 39 -5.23 -3.81 -16.38
CA TYR A 39 -4.22 -4.47 -15.57
C TYR A 39 -3.54 -5.59 -16.35
N THR A 40 -2.24 -5.53 -16.46
CA THR A 40 -1.42 -6.49 -17.23
C THR A 40 -0.64 -7.46 -16.36
N GLN A 41 -0.32 -7.07 -15.12
CA GLN A 41 0.54 -7.85 -14.25
C GLN A 41 0.30 -7.54 -12.78
N VAL A 42 0.41 -8.57 -11.94
CA VAL A 42 0.49 -8.47 -10.48
C VAL A 42 1.69 -9.32 -10.02
N GLU A 43 2.62 -8.70 -9.33
CA GLU A 43 3.82 -9.36 -8.80
C GLU A 43 3.83 -9.25 -7.28
N CYS A 44 4.36 -10.27 -6.61
CA CYS A 44 4.56 -10.27 -5.17
C CYS A 44 6.03 -10.35 -4.83
N GLU A 45 6.46 -9.71 -3.73
CA GLU A 45 7.83 -9.78 -3.19
C GLU A 45 8.92 -9.40 -4.22
N THR A 46 8.67 -8.39 -5.07
CA THR A 46 9.64 -7.91 -6.04
C THR A 46 10.24 -6.57 -5.63
N ALA A 47 9.67 -5.45 -6.08
CA ALA A 47 10.11 -4.10 -5.73
C ALA A 47 9.43 -3.54 -4.48
N ASP A 48 8.24 -4.04 -4.14
CA ASP A 48 7.49 -3.79 -2.90
C ASP A 48 6.80 -5.10 -2.49
N ASP A 49 5.98 -5.07 -1.44
CA ASP A 49 5.17 -6.22 -1.02
C ASP A 49 4.35 -6.76 -2.20
N ILE A 50 3.75 -5.85 -3.00
CA ILE A 50 3.04 -6.16 -4.24
C ILE A 50 3.31 -5.04 -5.26
N VAL A 51 3.45 -5.40 -6.53
CA VAL A 51 3.47 -4.45 -7.66
C VAL A 51 2.37 -4.81 -8.64
N ALA A 52 1.49 -3.86 -8.94
CA ALA A 52 0.50 -4.00 -10.00
C ALA A 52 0.89 -3.10 -11.19
N VAL A 53 0.85 -3.66 -12.39
CA VAL A 53 1.15 -2.92 -13.62
C VAL A 53 -0.13 -2.81 -14.45
N PHE A 54 -0.45 -1.60 -14.88
CA PHE A 54 -1.66 -1.36 -15.67
C PHE A 54 -1.47 -0.22 -16.66
N GLN A 55 -2.30 -0.21 -17.69
CA GLN A 55 -2.34 0.87 -18.68
C GLN A 55 -3.24 2.03 -18.20
N CYS A 56 -2.72 3.25 -18.31
CA CYS A 56 -3.46 4.47 -18.04
C CYS A 56 -3.03 5.55 -19.03
N ALA A 57 -3.99 6.12 -19.77
CA ALA A 57 -3.74 7.15 -20.77
C ALA A 57 -2.65 6.78 -21.80
N GLY A 58 -2.55 5.49 -22.16
CA GLY A 58 -1.57 4.99 -23.13
C GLY A 58 -0.19 4.66 -22.56
N GLU A 59 0.04 4.86 -21.28
CA GLU A 59 1.30 4.53 -20.62
C GLU A 59 1.14 3.39 -19.63
N LEU A 60 2.20 2.59 -19.44
CA LEU A 60 2.26 1.58 -18.39
C LEU A 60 2.61 2.25 -17.07
N VAL A 61 1.73 2.09 -16.10
CA VAL A 61 1.87 2.63 -14.74
C VAL A 61 2.25 1.50 -13.79
N ASN A 62 3.28 1.71 -12.97
CA ASN A 62 3.66 0.81 -11.88
C ASN A 62 3.01 1.29 -10.59
N GLU A 63 2.11 0.51 -9.99
CA GLU A 63 1.54 0.78 -8.67
C GLU A 63 2.27 -0.07 -7.63
N TYR A 64 3.04 0.60 -6.75
CA TYR A 64 3.75 -0.03 -5.64
C TYR A 64 2.84 -0.07 -4.42
N ILE A 65 2.60 -1.27 -3.91
CA ILE A 65 1.61 -1.51 -2.87
C ILE A 65 2.31 -2.04 -1.62
N GLN A 66 2.35 -1.23 -0.59
CA GLN A 66 2.93 -1.57 0.70
C GLN A 66 1.84 -1.98 1.68
N VAL A 67 1.98 -3.15 2.28
CA VAL A 67 1.02 -3.74 3.22
C VAL A 67 1.53 -3.61 4.65
N LYS A 68 0.70 -3.14 5.58
CA LYS A 68 1.03 -3.00 7.00
C LYS A 68 -0.05 -3.61 7.88
N THR A 69 0.34 -4.64 8.60
CA THR A 69 -0.48 -5.37 9.56
C THR A 69 -0.06 -4.99 10.98
N THR A 70 -0.36 -3.79 11.39
CA THR A 70 -0.08 -3.36 12.76
C THR A 70 -1.31 -3.54 13.63
N GLU A 71 -1.16 -4.30 14.70
CA GLU A 71 -2.18 -4.43 15.74
C GLU A 71 -2.35 -3.13 16.52
N GLY A 72 -3.51 -2.92 17.10
CA GLY A 72 -3.85 -1.79 17.96
C GLY A 72 -5.07 -1.00 17.48
N ASP A 73 -5.68 -0.31 18.41
CA ASP A 73 -6.96 0.40 18.17
C ASP A 73 -6.78 1.84 17.69
N HIS A 74 -5.55 2.36 17.71
CA HIS A 74 -5.28 3.71 17.31
C HIS A 74 -5.14 3.84 15.78
N LYS A 75 -5.57 4.98 15.24
CA LYS A 75 -5.50 5.28 13.81
C LYS A 75 -4.07 5.65 13.40
N TRP A 76 -3.70 5.26 12.19
CA TRP A 76 -2.46 5.74 11.59
C TRP A 76 -2.43 7.28 11.56
N ASN A 77 -1.34 7.84 12.03
CA ASN A 77 -1.14 9.29 12.02
C ASN A 77 0.16 9.65 11.27
N MET A 78 0.35 10.94 11.04
CA MET A 78 1.51 11.41 10.28
C MET A 78 2.84 11.12 10.98
N GLU A 79 2.86 11.11 12.31
CA GLU A 79 4.08 10.82 13.07
C GLU A 79 4.55 9.37 12.85
N GLU A 80 3.60 8.42 12.80
CA GLU A 80 3.92 7.01 12.48
C GLU A 80 4.43 6.86 11.04
N VAL A 81 3.82 7.56 10.08
CA VAL A 81 4.22 7.51 8.65
C VAL A 81 5.66 7.97 8.44
N ILE A 82 6.09 8.98 9.20
CA ILE A 82 7.44 9.57 9.09
C ILE A 82 8.43 9.05 10.13
N LYS A 83 7.99 8.20 11.05
CA LYS A 83 8.83 7.64 12.11
C LYS A 83 9.91 6.75 11.52
N LEU A 84 11.15 7.05 11.86
CA LEU A 84 12.30 6.22 11.50
C LEU A 84 12.34 4.95 12.35
N ASP A 85 12.88 3.88 11.80
CA ASP A 85 13.15 2.63 12.50
C ASP A 85 14.50 2.78 13.24
N GLY A 86 14.43 3.14 14.50
CA GLY A 86 15.61 3.46 15.31
C GLY A 86 16.40 4.63 14.74
N THR A 87 17.70 4.42 14.53
CA THR A 87 18.64 5.41 13.99
C THR A 87 18.84 5.28 12.47
N LYS A 88 18.15 4.35 11.81
CA LYS A 88 18.31 4.12 10.36
C LYS A 88 17.70 5.29 9.59
N ALA A 89 18.54 5.98 8.83
CA ALA A 89 18.06 6.98 7.87
C ALA A 89 17.13 6.30 6.84
N ASP A 90 16.20 7.06 6.29
CA ASP A 90 15.31 6.66 5.19
C ASP A 90 14.51 5.36 5.43
N SER A 91 14.22 5.07 6.71
CA SER A 91 13.54 3.84 7.15
C SER A 91 12.05 4.01 7.49
N SER A 92 11.51 5.22 7.41
CA SER A 92 10.09 5.45 7.67
C SER A 92 9.20 4.78 6.60
N LEU A 93 7.91 4.61 6.91
CA LEU A 93 6.95 4.08 5.95
C LEU A 93 6.97 4.87 4.63
N LEU A 94 7.06 6.20 4.71
CA LEU A 94 7.14 7.07 3.55
C LEU A 94 8.40 6.82 2.72
N HIS A 95 9.57 6.73 3.36
CA HIS A 95 10.82 6.44 2.66
C HIS A 95 10.79 5.08 1.98
N LYS A 96 10.30 4.04 2.68
CA LYS A 96 10.16 2.69 2.12
C LYS A 96 9.28 2.70 0.89
N SER A 97 8.12 3.36 0.97
CA SER A 97 7.19 3.47 -0.17
C SER A 97 7.80 4.19 -1.37
N LEU A 98 8.52 5.31 -1.16
CA LEU A 98 9.21 6.00 -2.25
C LEU A 98 10.39 5.21 -2.82
N ASN A 99 11.13 4.46 -1.99
CA ASN A 99 12.27 3.66 -2.44
C ASN A 99 11.88 2.50 -3.37
N CYS A 100 10.62 2.07 -3.34
CA CYS A 100 10.12 1.04 -4.25
C CYS A 100 10.02 1.52 -5.70
N ASP A 101 10.09 2.83 -5.95
CA ASP A 101 10.00 3.45 -7.27
C ASP A 101 11.31 3.24 -8.07
N VAL A 102 11.55 1.99 -8.47
CA VAL A 102 12.78 1.58 -9.17
C VAL A 102 12.59 1.41 -10.68
N ARG A 103 11.34 1.35 -11.17
CA ARG A 103 11.03 1.09 -12.58
C ARG A 103 10.81 2.41 -13.34
N PRO A 104 11.20 2.46 -14.62
CA PRO A 104 10.88 3.60 -15.47
C PRO A 104 9.38 3.73 -15.72
N GLY A 105 8.94 4.91 -16.14
CA GLY A 105 7.53 5.22 -16.42
C GLY A 105 6.79 5.78 -15.21
N PRO A 106 5.50 6.12 -15.34
CA PRO A 106 4.69 6.65 -14.24
C PRO A 106 4.57 5.68 -13.07
N ALA A 107 4.59 6.20 -11.85
CA ALA A 107 4.41 5.42 -10.64
C ALA A 107 3.20 5.89 -9.83
N ARG A 108 2.51 4.94 -9.22
CA ARG A 108 1.53 5.15 -8.15
C ARG A 108 1.98 4.41 -6.90
N PHE A 109 1.49 4.86 -5.77
CA PHE A 109 1.80 4.27 -4.47
C PHE A 109 0.50 3.92 -3.77
N ARG A 110 0.46 2.77 -3.11
CA ARG A 110 -0.69 2.38 -2.30
C ARG A 110 -0.20 1.86 -0.96
N ILE A 111 -0.77 2.40 0.11
CA ILE A 111 -0.58 1.87 1.45
C ILE A 111 -1.85 1.11 1.81
N VAL A 112 -1.73 -0.16 2.13
CA VAL A 112 -2.84 -1.01 2.58
C VAL A 112 -2.65 -1.32 4.06
N THR A 113 -3.68 -1.03 4.87
CA THR A 113 -3.63 -1.22 6.32
C THR A 113 -4.89 -1.85 6.87
N GLN A 114 -4.73 -2.53 8.02
CA GLN A 114 -5.88 -2.99 8.81
C GLN A 114 -6.52 -1.82 9.57
N ARG A 115 -5.71 -0.96 10.16
CA ARG A 115 -6.17 0.20 10.95
C ARG A 115 -6.54 1.38 10.04
N ASP A 116 -7.58 2.08 10.45
CA ASP A 116 -7.98 3.34 9.81
C ASP A 116 -6.95 4.46 10.01
N VAL A 117 -7.10 5.55 9.30
CA VAL A 117 -6.21 6.71 9.33
C VAL A 117 -6.81 7.87 10.11
N ALA A 118 -5.97 8.68 10.73
CA ALA A 118 -6.37 9.92 11.35
C ALA A 118 -6.85 10.95 10.30
N LYS A 119 -7.67 11.90 10.71
CA LYS A 119 -8.32 12.91 9.85
C LYS A 119 -7.35 13.58 8.85
N ILE A 120 -6.11 13.80 9.26
CA ILE A 120 -5.09 14.44 8.41
C ILE A 120 -4.71 13.59 7.18
N LEU A 121 -4.87 12.27 7.25
CA LEU A 121 -4.57 11.32 6.17
C LEU A 121 -5.81 10.93 5.35
N ASN A 122 -7.02 11.38 5.74
CA ASN A 122 -8.27 10.98 5.06
C ASN A 122 -8.28 11.32 3.57
N GLY A 123 -7.59 12.38 3.15
CA GLY A 123 -7.47 12.74 1.74
C GLY A 123 -6.86 11.62 0.88
N PHE A 124 -6.02 10.77 1.48
CA PHE A 124 -5.41 9.63 0.77
C PHE A 124 -6.37 8.44 0.59
N LYS A 125 -7.50 8.38 1.30
CA LYS A 125 -8.50 7.29 1.15
C LYS A 125 -9.32 7.40 -0.13
N THR A 126 -9.29 8.55 -0.80
CA THR A 126 -10.00 8.77 -2.06
C THR A 126 -9.11 8.33 -3.22
N GLU A 127 -9.66 7.56 -4.17
CA GLU A 127 -8.95 7.18 -5.40
C GLU A 127 -8.54 8.42 -6.20
N LEU A 128 -7.44 8.31 -6.95
CA LEU A 128 -6.78 9.46 -7.57
C LEU A 128 -7.67 10.23 -8.53
N ASP A 129 -8.50 9.52 -9.30
CA ASP A 129 -9.45 10.09 -10.27
C ASP A 129 -10.61 10.87 -9.63
N LYS A 130 -10.86 10.62 -8.33
CA LYS A 130 -11.92 11.25 -7.54
C LYS A 130 -11.41 12.25 -6.52
N ARG A 131 -10.10 12.45 -6.47
CA ARG A 131 -9.45 13.29 -5.48
C ARG A 131 -9.37 14.73 -5.98
N ASN A 132 -9.96 15.66 -5.24
CA ASN A 132 -9.47 17.03 -5.27
C ASN A 132 -8.08 16.98 -4.65
N LEU A 133 -7.05 17.38 -5.38
CA LEU A 133 -5.62 17.30 -5.06
C LEU A 133 -5.38 17.35 -3.54
N PRO A 134 -4.52 16.46 -3.01
CA PRO A 134 -4.24 16.44 -1.58
C PRO A 134 -3.88 17.83 -1.17
N ASP A 135 -4.45 18.27 -0.07
CA ASP A 135 -4.25 19.62 0.45
C ASP A 135 -2.79 19.78 0.92
N THR A 136 -1.85 19.69 -0.04
CA THR A 136 -0.46 20.09 0.13
C THR A 136 -0.37 21.59 0.42
N THR A 137 -1.51 22.30 0.24
CA THR A 137 -1.63 23.72 0.53
C THR A 137 -1.86 24.00 2.00
N THR A 138 -2.29 23.01 2.82
CA THR A 138 -2.36 23.20 4.27
C THR A 138 -0.97 23.49 4.85
N ALA A 139 -0.93 24.25 5.93
CA ALA A 139 0.31 24.52 6.65
C ALA A 139 1.07 23.23 7.04
N ARG A 140 0.33 22.14 7.35
CA ARG A 140 0.89 20.82 7.64
C ARG A 140 1.45 20.13 6.41
N GLY A 141 0.75 20.14 5.29
CA GLY A 141 1.26 19.60 4.01
C GLY A 141 2.53 20.29 3.58
N LYS A 142 2.59 21.63 3.66
CA LYS A 142 3.80 22.42 3.40
C LYS A 142 4.95 22.08 4.35
N ALA A 143 4.67 21.87 5.64
CA ALA A 143 5.69 21.49 6.62
C ALA A 143 6.26 20.09 6.32
N LEU A 144 5.43 19.14 5.88
CA LEU A 144 5.86 17.81 5.48
C LEU A 144 6.71 17.84 4.21
N VAL A 145 6.25 18.52 3.16
CA VAL A 145 7.03 18.72 1.93
C VAL A 145 8.39 19.35 2.26
N LYS A 146 8.44 20.34 3.15
CA LYS A 146 9.69 20.96 3.59
C LYS A 146 10.60 19.99 4.34
N LYS A 147 10.04 19.15 5.22
CA LYS A 147 10.81 18.15 6.01
C LYS A 147 11.45 17.08 5.14
N PHE A 148 10.75 16.66 4.07
CA PHE A 148 11.22 15.61 3.16
C PHE A 148 11.75 16.14 1.82
N LYS A 149 12.01 17.44 1.72
CA LYS A 149 12.42 18.10 0.48
C LYS A 149 13.68 17.51 -0.16
N THR A 150 14.58 16.96 0.64
CA THR A 150 15.86 16.41 0.20
C THR A 150 15.79 14.93 -0.17
N PHE A 151 14.69 14.25 0.14
CA PHE A 151 14.52 12.83 -0.18
C PHE A 151 13.85 12.68 -1.55
N SER A 152 14.43 11.82 -2.37
CA SER A 152 13.85 11.42 -3.65
C SER A 152 13.97 9.92 -3.87
N SER A 153 13.03 9.37 -4.64
CA SER A 153 13.06 7.98 -5.08
C SER A 153 14.24 7.72 -6.03
N PRO A 154 14.56 6.44 -6.34
CA PRO A 154 15.50 6.08 -7.39
C PRO A 154 15.19 6.71 -8.76
N GLN A 155 13.92 7.03 -9.04
CA GLN A 155 13.46 7.74 -10.25
C GLN A 155 13.39 9.27 -10.06
N ASN A 156 14.08 9.83 -9.05
CA ASN A 156 14.12 11.27 -8.75
C ASN A 156 12.75 11.90 -8.43
N ARG A 157 11.78 11.12 -7.93
CA ARG A 157 10.49 11.63 -7.48
C ARG A 157 10.55 11.99 -6.02
N ASN A 158 9.99 13.14 -5.69
CA ASN A 158 9.99 13.68 -4.32
C ASN A 158 8.69 13.34 -3.58
N PHE A 159 8.60 13.80 -2.34
CA PHE A 159 7.40 13.62 -1.51
C PHE A 159 6.13 14.23 -2.12
N ALA A 160 6.21 15.36 -2.83
CA ALA A 160 5.04 15.96 -3.46
C ALA A 160 4.46 15.01 -4.53
N TYR A 161 5.31 14.44 -5.37
CA TYR A 161 4.89 13.42 -6.33
C TYR A 161 4.24 12.20 -5.63
N TRP A 162 4.85 11.71 -4.56
CA TRP A 162 4.28 10.60 -3.79
C TRP A 162 2.89 10.97 -3.25
N ALA A 163 2.73 12.15 -2.64
CA ALA A 163 1.45 12.58 -2.07
C ALA A 163 0.34 12.73 -3.13
N GLU A 164 0.69 13.19 -4.32
CA GLU A 164 -0.24 13.32 -5.45
C GLU A 164 -0.64 11.95 -6.03
N ASN A 165 0.23 10.95 -5.92
CA ASN A 165 0.07 9.63 -6.54
C ASN A 165 -0.11 8.49 -5.54
N CYS A 166 -0.34 8.77 -4.25
CA CYS A 166 -0.53 7.77 -3.21
C CYS A 166 -2.01 7.61 -2.85
N VAL A 167 -2.47 6.37 -2.73
CA VAL A 167 -3.78 6.00 -2.17
C VAL A 167 -3.57 5.23 -0.88
N TRP A 168 -4.40 5.49 0.12
CA TRP A 168 -4.43 4.74 1.37
C TRP A 168 -5.71 3.93 1.46
N GLN A 169 -5.57 2.61 1.47
CA GLN A 169 -6.68 1.68 1.51
C GLN A 169 -6.75 0.96 2.85
N VAL A 170 -7.94 0.89 3.41
CA VAL A 170 -8.19 0.21 4.70
C VAL A 170 -9.15 -0.93 4.46
N TYR A 171 -8.71 -2.15 4.78
CA TYR A 171 -9.56 -3.35 4.64
C TYR A 171 -10.07 -3.91 5.99
N GLY A 172 -9.51 -3.45 7.11
CA GLY A 172 -9.76 -4.08 8.41
C GLY A 172 -8.90 -5.35 8.60
N ASP A 173 -9.43 -6.32 9.33
CA ASP A 173 -8.73 -7.57 9.61
C ASP A 173 -8.70 -8.54 8.40
N VAL A 174 -8.10 -9.71 8.60
CA VAL A 174 -7.99 -10.75 7.57
C VAL A 174 -9.36 -11.24 7.15
N GLU A 175 -10.27 -11.42 8.08
CA GLU A 175 -11.63 -11.92 7.86
C GLU A 175 -12.45 -10.95 7.00
N ALA A 176 -12.35 -9.65 7.26
CA ALA A 176 -12.98 -8.62 6.45
C ALA A 176 -12.44 -8.61 5.02
N LEU A 177 -11.13 -8.74 4.85
CA LEU A 177 -10.49 -8.79 3.53
C LEU A 177 -10.83 -10.08 2.78
N GLU A 178 -10.89 -11.22 3.48
CA GLU A 178 -11.34 -12.50 2.91
C GLU A 178 -12.78 -12.41 2.39
N ALA A 179 -13.68 -11.80 3.16
CA ALA A 179 -15.06 -11.57 2.73
C ALA A 179 -15.15 -10.70 1.47
N VAL A 180 -14.30 -9.66 1.36
CA VAL A 180 -14.19 -8.84 0.14
C VAL A 180 -13.73 -9.68 -1.05
N ASN A 181 -12.75 -10.55 -0.87
CA ASN A 181 -12.24 -11.43 -1.92
C ASN A 181 -13.27 -12.48 -2.35
N ILE A 182 -14.01 -13.09 -1.42
CA ILE A 182 -15.09 -14.04 -1.73
C ILE A 182 -16.18 -13.34 -2.57
N LYS A 183 -16.58 -12.14 -2.19
CA LYS A 183 -17.55 -11.35 -2.96
C LYS A 183 -17.05 -11.03 -4.36
N ALA A 184 -15.77 -10.68 -4.50
CA ALA A 184 -15.15 -10.40 -5.79
C ALA A 184 -15.10 -11.66 -6.68
N LEU A 185 -14.77 -12.82 -6.09
CA LEU A 185 -14.78 -14.12 -6.77
C LEU A 185 -16.19 -14.51 -7.25
N SER A 186 -17.21 -14.37 -6.38
CA SER A 186 -18.60 -14.67 -6.74
C SER A 186 -19.05 -13.83 -7.92
N LYS A 187 -18.76 -12.53 -7.90
CA LYS A 187 -19.08 -11.64 -9.01
C LYS A 187 -18.33 -12.00 -10.30
N LEU A 188 -17.08 -12.40 -10.19
CA LEU A 188 -16.28 -12.86 -11.33
C LEU A 188 -16.92 -14.13 -11.94
N ALA A 189 -17.34 -15.09 -11.13
CA ALA A 189 -18.00 -16.30 -11.59
C ALA A 189 -19.33 -16.00 -12.32
N GLU A 190 -20.13 -15.06 -11.82
CA GLU A 190 -21.35 -14.58 -12.49
C GLU A 190 -21.03 -13.94 -13.84
N ASP A 191 -20.03 -13.07 -13.91
CA ASP A 191 -19.61 -12.38 -15.14
C ASP A 191 -19.12 -13.38 -16.21
N PHE A 192 -18.47 -14.48 -15.82
CA PHE A 192 -18.06 -15.55 -16.74
C PHE A 192 -19.19 -16.48 -17.13
N GLY A 193 -20.09 -16.81 -16.19
CA GLY A 193 -21.25 -17.69 -16.46
C GLY A 193 -22.28 -17.07 -17.42
N ASN A 194 -22.35 -15.75 -17.48
CA ASN A 194 -23.28 -15.01 -18.33
C ASN A 194 -22.70 -14.61 -19.70
N ARG A 195 -21.49 -15.05 -20.05
CA ARG A 195 -20.95 -14.76 -21.41
C ARG A 195 -21.69 -15.65 -22.42
N PRO A 196 -22.29 -15.06 -23.47
CA PRO A 196 -22.83 -15.85 -24.57
C PRO A 196 -21.72 -16.63 -25.26
N ASN A 197 -21.97 -17.91 -25.55
CA ASN A 197 -21.10 -18.77 -26.36
C ASN A 197 -20.93 -18.21 -27.77
#